data_4983b96113df3660fae2aaf565e78bc8
#
_entry.id   4983b96113df3660fae2aaf565e78bc8
#
_cell.length_a   1.000
_cell.length_b   1.000
_cell.length_c   1.000
_cell.angle_alpha   90.00
_cell.angle_beta   90.00
_cell.angle_gamma   90.00
#
_symmetry.space_group_name_H-M   'P 1'
#
loop_
_entity.id
_entity.type
_entity.pdbx_description
1 polymer ?
#
loop_
_entity_poly.entity_id
_entity_poly.type
_entity_poly.pdbx_seq_one_letter_code
_entity_poly.pdbx_strand_id
1 'polypeptide(L)'
;DPEMIRLGKEPGYYNGHVPSTAINSMIAALTALLFSYNRIILSNERSASEGNVEFDGREANHQHSKSLDFEKLIADVLSASTGQNLQYFSMLRPYSEARIAWIFSRVQRFDHVFSSCNENFKLAGHTGPLWCGKCPKCHFVFLIFAPVMDKARLTGIFGQNLLAQPAHERSFRELTGLAGQKPWECVGEIEEAAACLYALTSRPEWANEPIVSMLKPALLTQYGSQRLDHALAELMIDSPEHLIPRDIFERVAPHAL
;
A
#
# COMPACT_ATOMS: atom_id res chain seq x y z
N ASP A 1 4.32 -24.23 7.38
CA ASP A 1 4.94 -25.31 8.15
C ASP A 1 4.86 -25.00 9.65
N PRO A 2 4.21 -25.86 10.49
CA PRO A 2 4.09 -25.64 11.95
C PRO A 2 5.43 -25.52 12.67
N GLU A 3 6.47 -26.20 12.19
CA GLU A 3 7.81 -26.12 12.77
C GLU A 3 8.45 -24.74 12.55
N MET A 4 8.27 -24.12 11.41
CA MET A 4 8.71 -22.75 11.17
C MET A 4 8.03 -21.76 12.13
N ILE A 5 6.75 -21.95 12.40
CA ILE A 5 5.99 -21.10 13.35
C ILE A 5 6.52 -21.31 14.77
N ARG A 6 6.86 -22.55 15.15
CA ARG A 6 7.44 -22.88 16.44
C ARG A 6 8.81 -22.22 16.61
N LEU A 7 9.71 -22.43 15.64
CA LEU A 7 11.06 -21.87 15.65
C LEU A 7 11.07 -20.34 15.70
N GLY A 8 10.18 -19.67 14.97
CA GLY A 8 10.07 -18.20 14.99
C GLY A 8 9.68 -17.61 16.35
N LYS A 9 9.31 -18.43 17.35
CA LYS A 9 9.03 -18.01 18.71
C LYS A 9 10.19 -18.27 19.69
N GLU A 10 11.23 -18.97 19.27
CA GLU A 10 12.36 -19.30 20.11
C GLU A 10 13.43 -18.20 20.08
N PRO A 11 14.06 -17.86 21.23
CA PRO A 11 15.17 -16.92 21.26
C PRO A 11 16.31 -17.36 20.33
N GLY A 12 16.84 -16.44 19.54
CA GLY A 12 17.94 -16.71 18.60
C GLY A 12 17.52 -17.14 17.20
N TYR A 13 16.23 -17.36 16.97
CA TYR A 13 15.69 -17.53 15.62
C TYR A 13 15.06 -16.24 15.12
N TYR A 14 15.45 -15.81 13.93
CA TYR A 14 14.90 -14.61 13.31
C TYR A 14 13.72 -15.01 12.43
N ASN A 15 12.56 -14.47 12.72
CA ASN A 15 11.39 -14.58 11.85
C ASN A 15 11.51 -13.53 10.74
N GLY A 16 12.34 -13.83 9.74
CA GLY A 16 12.55 -12.96 8.59
C GLY A 16 11.33 -12.88 7.66
N HIS A 17 11.28 -11.86 6.85
CA HIS A 17 10.26 -11.75 5.81
C HIS A 17 10.47 -12.82 4.73
N VAL A 18 9.47 -13.69 4.56
CA VAL A 18 9.41 -14.62 3.43
C VAL A 18 9.08 -13.83 2.17
N PRO A 19 9.84 -13.98 1.07
CA PRO A 19 9.56 -13.28 -0.20
C PRO A 19 8.32 -13.88 -0.90
N SER A 20 7.16 -13.78 -0.27
CA SER A 20 5.91 -14.43 -0.69
C SER A 20 5.50 -14.03 -2.11
N THR A 21 5.70 -12.78 -2.51
CA THR A 21 5.40 -12.34 -3.88
C THR A 21 6.30 -13.04 -4.89
N ALA A 22 7.59 -13.24 -4.60
CA ALA A 22 8.49 -13.97 -5.48
C ALA A 22 8.05 -15.45 -5.62
N ILE A 23 7.71 -16.09 -4.50
CA ILE A 23 7.22 -17.49 -4.50
C ILE A 23 5.94 -17.59 -5.31
N ASN A 24 4.97 -16.72 -5.07
CA ASN A 24 3.70 -16.72 -5.80
C ASN A 24 3.89 -16.43 -7.29
N SER A 25 4.85 -15.57 -7.65
CA SER A 25 5.22 -15.29 -9.04
C SER A 25 5.74 -16.54 -9.76
N MET A 26 6.58 -17.33 -9.09
CA MET A 26 7.08 -18.58 -9.66
C MET A 26 5.99 -19.65 -9.81
N ILE A 27 5.08 -19.75 -8.83
CA ILE A 27 3.91 -20.63 -8.92
C ILE A 27 3.00 -20.19 -10.07
N ALA A 28 2.76 -18.88 -10.20
CA ALA A 28 1.97 -18.34 -11.31
C ALA A 28 2.64 -18.58 -12.67
N ALA A 29 3.97 -18.45 -12.76
CA ALA A 29 4.72 -18.75 -13.98
C ALA A 29 4.59 -20.22 -14.37
N LEU A 30 4.78 -21.15 -13.43
CA LEU A 30 4.58 -22.57 -13.68
C LEU A 30 3.14 -22.87 -14.13
N THR A 31 2.16 -22.27 -13.46
CA THR A 31 0.73 -22.41 -13.81
C THR A 31 0.46 -21.88 -15.22
N ALA A 32 1.01 -20.71 -15.56
CA ALA A 32 0.83 -20.11 -16.88
C ALA A 32 1.42 -21.03 -17.99
N LEU A 33 2.59 -21.62 -17.77
CA LEU A 33 3.21 -22.55 -18.72
C LEU A 33 2.38 -23.84 -18.87
N LEU A 34 1.92 -24.43 -17.76
CA LEU A 34 1.14 -25.67 -17.79
C LEU A 34 -0.23 -25.51 -18.47
N PHE A 35 -0.86 -24.33 -18.33
CA PHE A 35 -2.19 -24.06 -18.86
C PHE A 35 -2.18 -23.14 -20.09
N SER A 36 -1.01 -22.90 -20.67
CA SER A 36 -0.84 -22.08 -21.88
C SER A 36 -1.39 -20.64 -21.75
N TYR A 37 -1.29 -20.04 -20.55
CA TYR A 37 -1.54 -18.62 -20.38
C TYR A 37 -0.32 -17.82 -20.87
N ASN A 38 -0.58 -16.66 -21.41
CA ASN A 38 0.45 -15.78 -21.96
C ASN A 38 0.72 -14.53 -21.11
N ARG A 39 0.00 -14.37 -19.99
CA ARG A 39 0.12 -13.19 -19.11
C ARG A 39 0.00 -13.56 -17.65
N ILE A 40 0.87 -12.98 -16.82
CA ILE A 40 0.79 -12.97 -15.36
C ILE A 40 0.60 -11.52 -14.94
N ILE A 41 -0.53 -11.21 -14.33
CA ILE A 41 -0.88 -9.85 -13.95
C ILE A 41 -0.90 -9.78 -12.43
N LEU A 42 -0.07 -8.89 -11.87
CA LEU A 42 -0.01 -8.57 -10.46
C LEU A 42 -0.73 -7.24 -10.18
N SER A 43 -0.84 -6.89 -8.90
CA SER A 43 -1.43 -5.64 -8.42
C SER A 43 -0.50 -4.88 -7.47
N ASN A 44 0.82 -4.98 -7.69
CA ASN A 44 1.74 -4.15 -6.92
C ASN A 44 1.63 -2.69 -7.38
N GLU A 45 1.54 -1.80 -6.44
CA GLU A 45 1.44 -0.35 -6.60
C GLU A 45 2.83 0.31 -6.67
N ARG A 46 2.87 1.62 -6.94
CA ARG A 46 4.12 2.39 -7.08
C ARG A 46 4.94 2.37 -5.79
N SER A 47 4.31 2.61 -4.65
CA SER A 47 4.95 2.70 -3.34
C SER A 47 5.59 1.39 -2.85
N ALA A 48 5.27 0.25 -3.46
CA ALA A 48 5.91 -1.03 -3.14
C ALA A 48 7.42 -1.07 -3.48
N SER A 49 7.92 -0.10 -4.25
CA SER A 49 9.35 0.05 -4.56
C SER A 49 10.12 0.82 -3.49
N GLU A 50 9.45 1.54 -2.58
CA GLU A 50 10.09 2.34 -1.54
C GLU A 50 10.66 1.45 -0.42
N GLY A 51 11.88 1.73 0.03
CA GLY A 51 12.48 1.07 1.19
C GLY A 51 11.89 1.53 2.52
N ASN A 52 12.13 0.72 3.54
CA ASN A 52 11.64 1.01 4.89
C ASN A 52 12.72 1.62 5.78
N VAL A 53 13.97 1.25 5.54
CA VAL A 53 15.12 1.67 6.34
C VAL A 53 16.36 1.81 5.46
N GLU A 54 17.28 2.65 5.89
CA GLU A 54 18.65 2.65 5.41
C GLU A 54 19.49 1.72 6.28
N PHE A 55 20.20 0.78 5.66
CA PHE A 55 21.12 -0.14 6.32
C PHE A 55 22.45 -0.18 5.54
N ASP A 56 23.55 0.11 6.20
CA ASP A 56 24.90 0.13 5.61
C ASP A 56 24.98 0.99 4.32
N GLY A 57 24.38 2.20 4.37
CA GLY A 57 24.34 3.13 3.25
C GLY A 57 23.49 2.67 2.06
N ARG A 58 22.62 1.68 2.26
CA ARG A 58 21.69 1.17 1.25
C ARG A 58 20.28 1.15 1.77
N GLU A 59 19.35 1.50 0.91
CA GLU A 59 17.93 1.37 1.20
C GLU A 59 17.55 -0.11 1.24
N ALA A 60 16.92 -0.54 2.35
CA ALA A 60 16.40 -1.90 2.52
C ALA A 60 14.87 -1.88 2.45
N ASN A 61 14.34 -2.61 1.47
CA ASN A 61 12.91 -2.78 1.26
C ASN A 61 12.48 -4.19 1.70
N HIS A 62 11.70 -4.29 2.78
CA HIS A 62 11.22 -5.57 3.30
C HIS A 62 10.27 -6.29 2.32
N GLN A 63 9.72 -5.58 1.35
CA GLN A 63 8.88 -6.11 0.29
C GLN A 63 9.52 -6.01 -1.10
N HIS A 64 10.86 -6.11 -1.19
CA HIS A 64 11.60 -5.99 -2.44
C HIS A 64 11.01 -6.83 -3.59
N SER A 65 10.48 -8.03 -3.29
CA SER A 65 9.81 -8.87 -4.29
C SER A 65 8.53 -8.28 -4.90
N LYS A 66 8.07 -7.11 -4.40
CA LYS A 66 7.00 -6.31 -5.01
C LYS A 66 7.52 -5.08 -5.75
N SER A 67 8.82 -4.77 -5.69
CA SER A 67 9.40 -3.60 -6.33
C SER A 67 9.34 -3.69 -7.86
N LEU A 68 9.46 -2.53 -8.52
CA LEU A 68 9.56 -2.46 -9.97
C LEU A 68 10.84 -3.16 -10.50
N ASP A 69 11.95 -3.04 -9.76
CA ASP A 69 13.21 -3.69 -10.15
C ASP A 69 13.09 -5.21 -10.14
N PHE A 70 12.44 -5.77 -9.12
CA PHE A 70 12.15 -7.20 -9.09
C PHE A 70 11.17 -7.60 -10.20
N GLU A 71 10.17 -6.79 -10.50
CA GLU A 71 9.22 -7.01 -11.59
C GLU A 71 9.92 -7.06 -12.95
N LYS A 72 10.85 -6.12 -13.22
CA LYS A 72 11.68 -6.10 -14.42
C LYS A 72 12.54 -7.37 -14.53
N LEU A 73 13.22 -7.72 -13.43
CA LEU A 73 14.09 -8.91 -13.39
C LEU A 73 13.32 -10.20 -13.71
N ILE A 74 12.17 -10.40 -13.10
CA ILE A 74 11.33 -11.57 -13.36
C ILE A 74 10.76 -11.56 -14.78
N ALA A 75 10.33 -10.41 -15.28
CA ALA A 75 9.84 -10.29 -16.65
C ALA A 75 10.92 -10.68 -17.66
N ASP A 76 12.17 -10.23 -17.46
CA ASP A 76 13.32 -10.59 -18.30
C ASP A 76 13.64 -12.08 -18.27
N VAL A 77 13.69 -12.68 -17.07
CA VAL A 77 13.93 -14.12 -16.90
C VAL A 77 12.85 -14.96 -17.59
N LEU A 78 11.57 -14.62 -17.38
CA LEU A 78 10.45 -15.33 -18.00
C LEU A 78 10.45 -15.16 -19.52
N SER A 79 10.70 -13.94 -20.01
CA SER A 79 10.79 -13.65 -21.44
C SER A 79 11.90 -14.48 -22.10
N ALA A 80 13.11 -14.48 -21.52
CA ALA A 80 14.24 -15.26 -22.03
C ALA A 80 13.97 -16.77 -22.02
N SER A 81 13.30 -17.28 -20.97
CA SER A 81 13.04 -18.71 -20.79
C SER A 81 11.89 -19.24 -21.65
N THR A 82 10.96 -18.37 -22.07
CA THR A 82 9.72 -18.77 -22.78
C THR A 82 9.67 -18.25 -24.22
N GLY A 83 10.77 -17.69 -24.74
CA GLY A 83 10.81 -17.10 -26.08
C GLY A 83 9.84 -15.91 -26.23
N GLN A 84 9.70 -15.09 -25.20
CA GLN A 84 8.84 -13.91 -25.14
C GLN A 84 7.32 -14.20 -25.17
N ASN A 85 6.90 -15.42 -24.95
CA ASN A 85 5.48 -15.79 -24.97
C ASN A 85 4.74 -15.53 -23.66
N LEU A 86 5.45 -15.22 -22.55
CA LEU A 86 4.87 -15.00 -21.24
C LEU A 86 5.20 -13.58 -20.74
N GLN A 87 4.19 -12.73 -20.65
CA GLN A 87 4.29 -11.38 -20.12
C GLN A 87 4.05 -11.37 -18.61
N TYR A 88 4.84 -10.58 -17.86
CA TYR A 88 4.73 -10.41 -16.41
C TYR A 88 4.75 -8.94 -16.07
N PHE A 89 3.70 -8.42 -15.41
CA PHE A 89 3.59 -7.01 -15.05
C PHE A 89 2.55 -6.78 -13.95
N SER A 90 2.65 -5.63 -13.27
CA SER A 90 1.69 -5.19 -12.25
C SER A 90 0.77 -4.12 -12.80
N MET A 91 -0.55 -4.36 -12.74
CA MET A 91 -1.58 -3.46 -13.27
C MET A 91 -1.69 -2.14 -12.47
N LEU A 92 -1.34 -2.13 -11.19
CA LEU A 92 -1.41 -0.95 -10.33
C LEU A 92 -0.09 -0.18 -10.25
N ARG A 93 0.96 -0.61 -10.94
CA ARG A 93 2.28 0.02 -10.90
C ARG A 93 2.30 1.52 -11.21
N PRO A 94 1.52 2.04 -12.17
CA PRO A 94 1.48 3.48 -12.43
C PRO A 94 0.95 4.32 -11.29
N TYR A 95 0.19 3.73 -10.35
CA TYR A 95 -0.61 4.46 -9.39
C TYR A 95 0.01 4.48 -8.00
N SER A 96 -0.09 5.64 -7.31
CA SER A 96 0.10 5.75 -5.88
C SER A 96 -1.05 5.05 -5.13
N GLU A 97 -0.89 4.78 -3.84
CA GLU A 97 -1.99 4.24 -3.03
C GLU A 97 -3.14 5.26 -2.89
N ALA A 98 -2.86 6.56 -2.81
CA ALA A 98 -3.87 7.62 -2.80
C ALA A 98 -4.66 7.67 -4.13
N ARG A 99 -3.98 7.50 -5.27
CA ARG A 99 -4.63 7.41 -6.58
C ARG A 99 -5.52 6.17 -6.67
N ILE A 100 -5.06 5.03 -6.17
CA ILE A 100 -5.85 3.79 -6.09
C ILE A 100 -7.08 4.01 -5.18
N ALA A 101 -6.91 4.65 -4.03
CA ALA A 101 -8.01 4.98 -3.13
C ALA A 101 -9.05 5.89 -3.82
N TRP A 102 -8.60 6.88 -4.60
CA TRP A 102 -9.50 7.74 -5.37
C TRP A 102 -10.29 6.95 -6.42
N ILE A 103 -9.64 6.06 -7.20
CA ILE A 103 -10.31 5.20 -8.18
C ILE A 103 -11.33 4.30 -7.47
N PHE A 104 -10.92 3.64 -6.39
CA PHE A 104 -11.76 2.70 -5.65
C PHE A 104 -12.94 3.39 -4.95
N SER A 105 -12.78 4.63 -4.47
CA SER A 105 -13.84 5.39 -3.81
C SER A 105 -15.09 5.58 -4.68
N ARG A 106 -14.95 5.49 -6.00
CA ARG A 106 -16.04 5.58 -6.98
C ARG A 106 -16.87 4.29 -7.08
N VAL A 107 -16.40 3.18 -6.44
CA VAL A 107 -17.02 1.87 -6.53
C VAL A 107 -17.51 1.43 -5.15
N GLN A 108 -18.83 1.49 -4.90
CA GLN A 108 -19.40 1.19 -3.58
C GLN A 108 -19.67 -0.30 -3.34
N ARG A 109 -19.83 -1.08 -4.41
CA ARG A 109 -20.25 -2.50 -4.33
C ARG A 109 -19.32 -3.40 -3.51
N PHE A 110 -18.09 -2.96 -3.24
CA PHE A 110 -17.10 -3.72 -2.49
C PHE A 110 -16.91 -3.25 -1.04
N ASP A 111 -17.62 -2.21 -0.59
CA ASP A 111 -17.44 -1.61 0.73
C ASP A 111 -17.59 -2.62 1.88
N HIS A 112 -18.43 -3.63 1.70
CA HIS A 112 -18.74 -4.63 2.71
C HIS A 112 -17.80 -5.85 2.71
N VAL A 113 -16.86 -5.95 1.76
CA VAL A 113 -16.01 -7.14 1.60
C VAL A 113 -14.51 -6.82 1.51
N PHE A 114 -14.11 -5.59 1.16
CA PHE A 114 -12.69 -5.31 1.02
C PHE A 114 -11.99 -5.13 2.37
N SER A 115 -10.81 -5.69 2.50
CA SER A 115 -9.94 -5.51 3.66
C SER A 115 -8.49 -5.77 3.30
N SER A 116 -7.59 -5.01 3.91
CA SER A 116 -6.16 -5.30 3.96
C SER A 116 -5.65 -5.25 5.42
N CYS A 117 -6.56 -5.43 6.38
CA CYS A 117 -6.23 -5.46 7.80
C CYS A 117 -5.34 -6.67 8.13
N ASN A 118 -4.19 -6.44 8.78
CA ASN A 118 -3.27 -7.51 9.13
C ASN A 118 -3.86 -8.57 10.05
N GLU A 119 -4.83 -8.21 10.90
CA GLU A 119 -5.51 -9.17 11.76
C GLU A 119 -6.33 -10.20 10.98
N ASN A 120 -6.90 -9.82 9.83
CA ASN A 120 -7.70 -10.71 9.00
C ASN A 120 -6.89 -11.81 8.29
N PHE A 121 -5.58 -11.60 8.15
CA PHE A 121 -4.70 -12.52 7.43
C PHE A 121 -3.83 -13.38 8.36
N LYS A 122 -4.12 -13.40 9.66
CA LYS A 122 -3.45 -14.31 10.60
C LYS A 122 -3.86 -15.75 10.35
N LEU A 123 -2.86 -16.67 10.37
CA LEU A 123 -3.07 -18.11 10.16
C LEU A 123 -4.05 -18.76 11.15
N ALA A 124 -4.17 -18.18 12.35
CA ALA A 124 -5.12 -18.65 13.37
C ALA A 124 -6.60 -18.33 13.03
N GLY A 125 -6.84 -17.67 11.91
CA GLY A 125 -8.14 -17.14 11.54
C GLY A 125 -8.51 -15.85 12.29
N HIS A 126 -9.55 -15.20 11.82
CA HIS A 126 -10.06 -13.96 12.39
C HIS A 126 -11.60 -14.04 12.47
N THR A 127 -12.15 -13.75 13.65
CA THR A 127 -13.61 -13.73 13.91
C THR A 127 -14.13 -12.30 14.16
N GLY A 128 -13.25 -11.30 14.05
CA GLY A 128 -13.57 -9.89 14.29
C GLY A 128 -14.06 -9.14 13.04
N PRO A 129 -14.17 -7.82 13.13
CA PRO A 129 -14.57 -6.97 12.00
C PRO A 129 -13.51 -7.00 10.89
N LEU A 130 -13.90 -6.70 9.64
CA LEU A 130 -13.01 -6.62 8.47
C LEU A 130 -11.81 -5.67 8.71
N TRP A 131 -12.02 -4.62 9.50
CA TRP A 131 -10.99 -3.65 9.88
C TRP A 131 -10.87 -3.60 11.40
N CYS A 132 -9.73 -4.02 11.95
CA CYS A 132 -9.52 -4.02 13.40
C CYS A 132 -9.44 -2.60 14.01
N GLY A 133 -9.13 -1.60 13.18
CA GLY A 133 -9.00 -0.19 13.59
C GLY A 133 -7.79 0.12 14.51
N LYS A 134 -6.87 -0.83 14.68
CA LYS A 134 -5.74 -0.70 15.65
C LYS A 134 -4.37 -0.88 15.00
N CYS A 135 -4.27 -1.61 13.89
CA CYS A 135 -3.00 -1.85 13.22
C CYS A 135 -2.61 -0.67 12.30
N PRO A 136 -1.31 -0.45 12.02
CA PRO A 136 -0.85 0.60 11.12
C PRO A 136 -1.47 0.53 9.73
N LYS A 137 -1.76 -0.68 9.22
CA LYS A 137 -2.44 -0.84 7.92
C LYS A 137 -3.87 -0.28 7.94
N CYS A 138 -4.63 -0.48 9.03
CA CYS A 138 -5.95 0.15 9.17
C CYS A 138 -5.86 1.66 9.20
N HIS A 139 -4.89 2.22 9.96
CA HIS A 139 -4.69 3.67 10.04
C HIS A 139 -4.28 4.27 8.70
N PHE A 140 -3.34 3.63 8.00
CA PHE A 140 -2.89 4.09 6.68
C PHE A 140 -4.04 4.06 5.66
N VAL A 141 -4.74 2.93 5.52
CA VAL A 141 -5.84 2.82 4.55
C VAL A 141 -6.97 3.80 4.85
N PHE A 142 -7.34 3.97 6.13
CA PHE A 142 -8.31 4.99 6.52
C PHE A 142 -7.85 6.38 6.08
N LEU A 143 -6.57 6.70 6.30
CA LEU A 143 -5.99 7.99 5.99
C LEU A 143 -6.02 8.32 4.49
N ILE A 144 -5.61 7.37 3.62
CA ILE A 144 -5.59 7.63 2.18
C ILE A 144 -7.00 7.71 1.56
N PHE A 145 -8.00 7.06 2.18
CA PHE A 145 -9.40 7.18 1.76
C PHE A 145 -10.08 8.47 2.24
N ALA A 146 -9.67 9.01 3.39
CA ALA A 146 -10.32 10.17 3.99
C ALA A 146 -10.37 11.43 3.08
N PRO A 147 -9.34 11.75 2.26
CA PRO A 147 -9.42 12.88 1.33
C PRO A 147 -10.40 12.68 0.15
N VAL A 148 -10.77 11.44 -0.17
CA VAL A 148 -11.47 11.10 -1.42
C VAL A 148 -12.82 10.42 -1.22
N MET A 149 -13.15 10.05 0.00
CA MET A 149 -14.40 9.36 0.34
C MET A 149 -15.22 10.18 1.35
N ASP A 150 -16.54 10.07 1.26
CA ASP A 150 -17.46 10.64 2.25
C ASP A 150 -17.17 10.08 3.65
N LYS A 151 -17.18 10.96 4.66
CA LYS A 151 -16.82 10.60 6.04
C LYS A 151 -17.74 9.55 6.64
N ALA A 152 -19.05 9.65 6.40
CA ALA A 152 -20.02 8.70 6.94
C ALA A 152 -19.81 7.31 6.32
N ARG A 153 -19.56 7.26 4.99
CA ARG A 153 -19.24 6.02 4.27
C ARG A 153 -17.96 5.39 4.80
N LEU A 154 -16.87 6.15 4.89
CA LEU A 154 -15.58 5.65 5.37
C LEU A 154 -15.68 5.14 6.81
N THR A 155 -16.32 5.90 7.69
CA THR A 155 -16.54 5.49 9.07
C THR A 155 -17.42 4.23 9.16
N GLY A 156 -18.41 4.11 8.28
CA GLY A 156 -19.25 2.90 8.19
C GLY A 156 -18.45 1.65 7.77
N ILE A 157 -17.54 1.77 6.80
CA ILE A 157 -16.66 0.68 6.36
C ILE A 157 -15.76 0.19 7.50
N PHE A 158 -15.15 1.12 8.25
CA PHE A 158 -14.23 0.79 9.35
C PHE A 158 -14.93 0.52 10.69
N GLY A 159 -16.25 0.80 10.78
CA GLY A 159 -17.02 0.70 12.02
C GLY A 159 -16.70 1.79 13.04
N GLN A 160 -15.75 2.67 12.76
CA GLN A 160 -15.32 3.77 13.64
C GLN A 160 -14.52 4.82 12.87
N ASN A 161 -14.47 6.05 13.45
CA ASN A 161 -13.60 7.12 12.95
C ASN A 161 -12.23 7.03 13.61
N LEU A 162 -11.19 6.60 12.83
CA LEU A 162 -9.86 6.41 13.38
C LEU A 162 -9.13 7.73 13.66
N LEU A 163 -9.51 8.83 13.00
CA LEU A 163 -8.93 10.16 13.22
C LEU A 163 -9.53 10.86 14.45
N ALA A 164 -10.65 10.36 14.98
CA ALA A 164 -11.29 10.88 16.19
C ALA A 164 -10.62 10.40 17.48
N GLN A 165 -9.68 9.46 17.42
CA GLN A 165 -9.13 8.79 18.59
C GLN A 165 -7.68 9.26 18.88
N PRO A 166 -7.45 10.10 19.91
CA PRO A 166 -6.11 10.57 20.27
C PRO A 166 -5.12 9.45 20.57
N ALA A 167 -5.60 8.29 21.03
CA ALA A 167 -4.75 7.10 21.27
C ALA A 167 -4.02 6.59 20.02
N HIS A 168 -4.47 6.95 18.82
CA HIS A 168 -3.83 6.59 17.56
C HIS A 168 -2.73 7.58 17.13
N GLU A 169 -2.50 8.68 17.86
CA GLU A 169 -1.53 9.73 17.50
C GLU A 169 -0.17 9.15 17.11
N ARG A 170 0.38 8.26 17.94
CA ARG A 170 1.69 7.65 17.69
C ARG A 170 1.75 6.98 16.31
N SER A 171 0.76 6.19 15.98
CA SER A 171 0.73 5.48 14.70
C SER A 171 0.65 6.43 13.50
N PHE A 172 -0.16 7.49 13.59
CA PHE A 172 -0.21 8.50 12.52
C PHE A 172 1.08 9.31 12.42
N ARG A 173 1.79 9.57 13.52
CA ARG A 173 3.11 10.19 13.50
C ARG A 173 4.15 9.31 12.81
N GLU A 174 4.15 8.01 13.10
CA GLU A 174 5.04 7.05 12.45
C GLU A 174 4.75 6.93 10.94
N LEU A 175 3.48 6.89 10.54
CA LEU A 175 3.05 6.84 9.14
C LEU A 175 3.43 8.10 8.36
N THR A 176 3.37 9.27 8.99
CA THR A 176 3.65 10.57 8.35
C THR A 176 5.08 11.05 8.54
N GLY A 177 5.97 10.22 9.12
CA GLY A 177 7.37 10.57 9.36
C GLY A 177 7.60 11.65 10.41
N LEU A 178 6.59 12.01 11.20
CA LEU A 178 6.69 13.02 12.26
C LEU A 178 7.37 12.51 13.53
N ALA A 179 7.47 11.21 13.72
CA ALA A 179 8.19 10.57 14.82
C ALA A 179 8.41 9.08 14.55
N GLY A 180 9.48 8.52 15.16
CA GLY A 180 9.77 7.10 15.09
C GLY A 180 10.25 6.63 13.71
N GLN A 181 10.02 5.36 13.45
CA GLN A 181 10.35 4.69 12.20
C GLN A 181 9.06 4.28 11.50
N LYS A 182 9.04 4.35 10.15
CA LYS A 182 7.94 3.82 9.34
C LYS A 182 7.63 2.38 9.77
N PRO A 183 6.36 2.01 9.99
CA PRO A 183 6.00 0.65 10.36
C PRO A 183 6.52 -0.40 9.36
N TRP A 184 6.98 -1.55 9.87
CA TRP A 184 7.36 -2.71 9.05
C TRP A 184 6.13 -3.44 8.50
N GLU A 185 5.26 -2.70 7.86
CA GLU A 185 4.02 -3.18 7.25
C GLU A 185 3.92 -2.65 5.83
N CYS A 186 3.10 -3.29 5.01
CA CYS A 186 2.81 -2.81 3.66
C CYS A 186 1.90 -1.57 3.75
N VAL A 187 2.48 -0.44 4.09
CA VAL A 187 1.89 0.90 4.07
C VAL A 187 2.61 1.73 3.01
N GLY A 188 1.94 2.69 2.41
CA GLY A 188 2.49 3.53 1.35
C GLY A 188 3.64 4.42 1.79
N GLU A 189 3.95 5.41 1.00
CA GLU A 189 5.06 6.34 1.23
C GLU A 189 4.76 7.28 2.41
N ILE A 190 5.82 7.68 3.14
CA ILE A 190 5.71 8.63 4.26
C ILE A 190 5.11 9.96 3.78
N GLU A 191 5.61 10.48 2.66
CA GLU A 191 5.16 11.76 2.11
C GLU A 191 3.71 11.68 1.59
N GLU A 192 3.30 10.54 1.06
CA GLU A 192 1.91 10.26 0.70
C GLU A 192 0.98 10.35 1.91
N ALA A 193 1.33 9.68 3.01
CA ALA A 193 0.55 9.75 4.25
C ALA A 193 0.50 11.17 4.81
N ALA A 194 1.63 11.90 4.78
CA ALA A 194 1.72 13.29 5.24
C ALA A 194 0.84 14.23 4.39
N ALA A 195 0.89 14.10 3.05
CA ALA A 195 0.09 14.89 2.13
C ALA A 195 -1.42 14.60 2.28
N CYS A 196 -1.80 13.32 2.43
CA CYS A 196 -3.18 12.94 2.68
C CYS A 196 -3.71 13.51 4.01
N LEU A 197 -2.91 13.46 5.09
CA LEU A 197 -3.31 14.04 6.38
C LEU A 197 -3.43 15.57 6.29
N TYR A 198 -2.51 16.22 5.60
CA TYR A 198 -2.54 17.66 5.39
C TYR A 198 -3.77 18.09 4.57
N ALA A 199 -4.15 17.36 3.53
CA ALA A 199 -5.34 17.63 2.74
C ALA A 199 -6.62 17.69 3.59
N LEU A 200 -6.70 16.91 4.67
CA LEU A 200 -7.83 16.91 5.59
C LEU A 200 -7.96 18.22 6.38
N THR A 201 -6.88 18.98 6.55
CA THR A 201 -6.90 20.25 7.29
C THR A 201 -7.75 21.34 6.61
N SER A 202 -8.02 21.20 5.31
CA SER A 202 -8.86 22.10 4.51
C SER A 202 -10.27 21.56 4.29
N ARG A 203 -10.59 20.36 4.78
CA ARG A 203 -11.89 19.74 4.63
C ARG A 203 -12.74 19.94 5.88
N PRO A 204 -13.87 20.69 5.83
CA PRO A 204 -14.65 21.03 7.02
C PRO A 204 -15.06 19.82 7.88
N GLU A 205 -15.37 18.70 7.23
CA GLU A 205 -15.81 17.47 7.90
C GLU A 205 -14.67 16.76 8.65
N TRP A 206 -13.40 17.05 8.34
CA TRP A 206 -12.23 16.40 8.91
C TRP A 206 -11.31 17.33 9.71
N ALA A 207 -11.33 18.64 9.41
CA ALA A 207 -10.35 19.61 9.92
C ALA A 207 -10.27 19.67 11.45
N ASN A 208 -11.38 19.40 12.14
CA ASN A 208 -11.49 19.43 13.59
C ASN A 208 -11.31 18.06 14.26
N GLU A 209 -11.00 17.02 13.49
CA GLU A 209 -10.70 15.72 14.09
C GLU A 209 -9.44 15.79 14.95
N PRO A 210 -9.40 15.14 16.12
CA PRO A 210 -8.28 15.21 17.04
C PRO A 210 -6.93 14.98 16.38
N ILE A 211 -6.77 13.88 15.61
CA ILE A 211 -5.51 13.57 14.94
C ILE A 211 -5.11 14.64 13.92
N VAL A 212 -6.06 15.14 13.12
CA VAL A 212 -5.79 16.17 12.11
C VAL A 212 -5.34 17.47 12.79
N SER A 213 -6.07 17.91 13.83
CA SER A 213 -5.76 19.14 14.58
C SER A 213 -4.42 19.05 15.31
N MET A 214 -4.11 17.90 15.93
CA MET A 214 -2.88 17.67 16.70
C MET A 214 -1.64 17.63 15.80
N LEU A 215 -1.73 17.02 14.61
CA LEU A 215 -0.57 16.80 13.75
C LEU A 215 -0.33 17.93 12.75
N LYS A 216 -1.33 18.75 12.43
CA LYS A 216 -1.21 19.88 11.51
C LYS A 216 0.01 20.78 11.78
N PRO A 217 0.28 21.27 13.01
CA PRO A 217 1.44 22.15 13.26
C PRO A 217 2.77 21.43 12.95
N ALA A 218 2.91 20.17 13.33
CA ALA A 218 4.12 19.39 13.08
C ALA A 218 4.35 19.12 11.59
N LEU A 219 3.28 18.81 10.83
CA LEU A 219 3.35 18.65 9.37
C LEU A 219 3.85 19.93 8.68
N LEU A 220 3.27 21.08 9.06
CA LEU A 220 3.68 22.37 8.49
C LEU A 220 5.12 22.74 8.84
N THR A 221 5.56 22.40 10.07
CA THR A 221 6.96 22.66 10.49
C THR A 221 7.94 21.78 9.74
N GLN A 222 7.63 20.49 9.52
CA GLN A 222 8.56 19.51 8.93
C GLN A 222 8.59 19.61 7.40
N TYR A 223 7.45 19.76 6.76
CA TYR A 223 7.32 19.68 5.30
C TYR A 223 7.04 21.03 4.64
N GLY A 224 6.33 21.94 5.32
CA GLY A 224 5.77 23.15 4.74
C GLY A 224 4.54 22.87 3.85
N SER A 225 3.65 23.86 3.72
CA SER A 225 2.40 23.70 2.95
C SER A 225 2.68 23.47 1.46
N GLN A 226 3.60 24.22 0.87
CA GLN A 226 3.90 24.13 -0.57
C GLN A 226 4.36 22.73 -0.99
N ARG A 227 5.22 22.09 -0.19
CA ARG A 227 5.67 20.72 -0.46
C ARG A 227 4.54 19.72 -0.37
N LEU A 228 3.67 19.84 0.66
CA LEU A 228 2.54 18.94 0.86
C LEU A 228 1.48 19.08 -0.24
N ASP A 229 1.21 20.32 -0.69
CA ASP A 229 0.31 20.58 -1.83
C ASP A 229 0.88 19.99 -3.14
N HIS A 230 2.19 20.14 -3.35
CA HIS A 230 2.87 19.56 -4.51
C HIS A 230 2.81 18.03 -4.48
N ALA A 231 3.17 17.42 -3.34
CA ALA A 231 3.11 15.97 -3.16
C ALA A 231 1.70 15.42 -3.43
N LEU A 232 0.65 16.07 -2.91
CA LEU A 232 -0.73 15.66 -3.16
C LEU A 232 -1.09 15.69 -4.65
N ALA A 233 -0.62 16.69 -5.39
CA ALA A 233 -0.83 16.78 -6.83
C ALA A 233 -0.08 15.66 -7.59
N GLU A 234 1.18 15.42 -7.25
CA GLU A 234 2.01 14.36 -7.84
C GLU A 234 1.46 12.95 -7.59
N LEU A 235 0.81 12.71 -6.44
CA LEU A 235 0.16 11.44 -6.14
C LEU A 235 -0.98 11.10 -7.09
N MET A 236 -1.60 12.10 -7.72
CA MET A 236 -2.69 11.90 -8.68
C MET A 236 -2.19 11.69 -10.12
N ILE A 237 -0.89 11.83 -10.37
CA ILE A 237 -0.28 11.64 -11.69
C ILE A 237 0.17 10.17 -11.84
N ASP A 238 -0.24 9.56 -12.95
CA ASP A 238 0.15 8.19 -13.29
C ASP A 238 1.65 8.16 -13.67
N SER A 239 2.41 7.25 -13.06
CA SER A 239 3.84 7.06 -13.38
C SER A 239 4.00 6.43 -14.77
N PRO A 240 4.93 6.92 -15.60
CA PRO A 240 5.29 6.25 -16.84
C PRO A 240 6.12 4.99 -16.63
N GLU A 241 6.61 4.75 -15.42
CA GLU A 241 7.47 3.61 -15.12
C GLU A 241 6.66 2.36 -14.78
N HIS A 242 6.37 1.55 -15.78
CA HIS A 242 5.64 0.30 -15.64
C HIS A 242 5.94 -0.68 -16.81
N LEU A 243 5.61 -1.96 -16.62
CA LEU A 243 5.74 -3.00 -17.65
C LEU A 243 4.39 -3.38 -18.31
N ILE A 244 3.34 -2.62 -18.06
CA ILE A 244 2.02 -2.91 -18.64
C ILE A 244 2.13 -2.78 -20.17
N PRO A 245 1.77 -3.81 -20.95
CA PRO A 245 1.75 -3.73 -22.41
C PRO A 245 0.85 -2.59 -22.89
N ARG A 246 1.31 -1.89 -23.91
CA ARG A 246 0.65 -0.67 -24.41
C ARG A 246 -0.82 -0.89 -24.76
N ASP A 247 -1.14 -2.00 -25.41
CA ASP A 247 -2.51 -2.38 -25.78
C ASP A 247 -3.44 -2.55 -24.57
N ILE A 248 -2.89 -2.99 -23.43
CA ILE A 248 -3.64 -3.12 -22.17
C ILE A 248 -3.76 -1.76 -21.49
N PHE A 249 -2.64 -1.02 -21.39
CA PHE A 249 -2.62 0.27 -20.73
C PHE A 249 -3.61 1.26 -21.37
N GLU A 250 -3.60 1.37 -22.69
CA GLU A 250 -4.52 2.24 -23.45
C GLU A 250 -6.01 1.86 -23.26
N ARG A 251 -6.31 0.59 -22.95
CA ARG A 251 -7.67 0.14 -22.66
C ARG A 251 -8.11 0.40 -21.23
N VAL A 252 -7.19 0.40 -20.28
CA VAL A 252 -7.50 0.51 -18.83
C VAL A 252 -7.43 1.96 -18.36
N ALA A 253 -6.47 2.74 -18.86
CA ALA A 253 -6.26 4.14 -18.45
C ALA A 253 -7.52 5.01 -18.48
N PRO A 254 -8.43 4.93 -19.49
CA PRO A 254 -9.66 5.71 -19.49
C PRO A 254 -10.62 5.40 -18.35
N HIS A 255 -10.53 4.22 -17.75
CA HIS A 255 -11.35 3.81 -16.60
C HIS A 255 -10.76 4.23 -15.25
N ALA A 256 -9.50 4.68 -15.26
CA ALA A 256 -8.81 5.23 -14.07
C ALA A 256 -8.94 6.76 -13.96
N LEU A 257 -9.65 7.41 -14.90
CA LEU A 257 -9.91 8.87 -14.92
C LEU A 257 -11.12 9.27 -14.09
#